data_4cb5b27947b1d707683d6a928672c50a
#
_entry.id   4cb5b27947b1d707683d6a928672c50a
#
_cell.length_a   1.000
_cell.length_b   1.000
_cell.length_c   1.000
_cell.angle_alpha   90.00
_cell.angle_beta   90.00
_cell.angle_gamma   90.00
#
_symmetry.space_group_name_H-M   'P 1'
#
loop_
_entity.id
_entity.type
_entity.pdbx_description
1 polymer ?
#
loop_
_entity_poly.entity_id
_entity_poly.type
_entity_poly.pdbx_seq_one_letter_code
_entity_poly.pdbx_strand_id
1 'polypeptide(L)'
;MPLIIVEGSRKSGKTYLVQNQDVYPVFKFPFNEVFSKWNPGRESKDTHWMGLGKEIMLHELYNQSQLKEETLIVDRGILTNSVWGVFQKRIPLEQAIDDLIKFSEMGLLDNVIFLRIEGTWNESREKDIWDGDDVRIGEERHLFTQFSSLLQDLGHKVVVYPNHFDGESLKRFILTLKNI
;
A
#
# COMPACT_ATOMS: atom_id res chain seq x y z
N MET A 1 -1.28 -1.52 -19.26
CA MET A 1 -2.28 -0.99 -18.32
C MET A 1 -1.64 -0.76 -16.97
N PRO A 2 -2.19 0.07 -16.07
CA PRO A 2 -1.51 0.36 -14.81
C PRO A 2 -1.63 -0.77 -13.77
N LEU A 3 -0.64 -0.86 -12.90
CA LEU A 3 -0.71 -1.57 -11.64
C LEU A 3 -1.36 -0.65 -10.60
N ILE A 4 -2.48 -1.03 -10.01
CA ILE A 4 -3.16 -0.25 -8.97
C ILE A 4 -2.76 -0.84 -7.61
N ILE A 5 -2.00 -0.06 -6.83
CA ILE A 5 -1.62 -0.46 -5.47
C ILE A 5 -2.54 0.23 -4.48
N VAL A 6 -3.32 -0.56 -3.74
CA VAL A 6 -4.23 -0.05 -2.72
C VAL A 6 -3.51 0.11 -1.39
N GLU A 7 -3.41 1.34 -0.95
CA GLU A 7 -2.65 1.76 0.21
C GLU A 7 -3.53 2.47 1.25
N GLY A 8 -3.01 2.67 2.44
CA GLY A 8 -3.68 3.42 3.50
C GLY A 8 -3.45 2.84 4.88
N SER A 9 -3.78 3.63 5.91
CA SER A 9 -3.60 3.26 7.31
C SER A 9 -4.43 2.03 7.70
N ARG A 10 -4.11 1.46 8.85
CA ARG A 10 -4.98 0.46 9.48
C ARG A 10 -6.40 1.01 9.61
N LYS A 11 -7.38 0.11 9.57
CA LYS A 11 -8.81 0.45 9.70
C LYS A 11 -9.37 1.40 8.62
N SER A 12 -8.62 1.71 7.55
CA SER A 12 -9.15 2.51 6.43
C SER A 12 -10.17 1.76 5.56
N GLY A 13 -10.38 0.46 5.82
CA GLY A 13 -11.31 -0.37 5.05
C GLY A 13 -10.75 -0.93 3.73
N LYS A 14 -9.48 -0.73 3.41
CA LYS A 14 -8.89 -1.18 2.12
C LYS A 14 -9.05 -2.66 1.84
N THR A 15 -8.83 -3.54 2.82
CA THR A 15 -8.98 -4.99 2.62
C THR A 15 -10.43 -5.36 2.28
N TYR A 16 -11.40 -4.75 2.97
CA TYR A 16 -12.81 -4.92 2.66
C TYR A 16 -13.13 -4.46 1.24
N LEU A 17 -12.64 -3.29 0.85
CA LEU A 17 -12.87 -2.73 -0.48
C LEU A 17 -12.22 -3.58 -1.57
N VAL A 18 -10.96 -4.01 -1.36
CA VAL A 18 -10.24 -4.86 -2.31
C VAL A 18 -10.92 -6.21 -2.51
N GLN A 19 -11.45 -6.81 -1.44
CA GLN A 19 -12.12 -8.10 -1.49
C GLN A 19 -13.51 -8.06 -2.12
N ASN A 20 -14.20 -6.92 -2.04
CA ASN A 20 -15.57 -6.77 -2.54
C ASN A 20 -15.67 -6.08 -3.91
N GLN A 21 -14.55 -5.68 -4.51
CA GLN A 21 -14.53 -5.24 -5.90
C GLN A 21 -14.36 -6.46 -6.82
N ASP A 22 -15.07 -6.47 -7.93
CA ASP A 22 -15.04 -7.51 -8.98
C ASP A 22 -14.58 -6.96 -10.35
N VAL A 23 -13.98 -5.77 -10.34
CA VAL A 23 -13.61 -5.06 -11.56
C VAL A 23 -12.30 -5.61 -12.15
N TYR A 24 -11.32 -5.88 -11.29
CA TYR A 24 -9.99 -6.35 -11.70
C TYR A 24 -9.48 -7.49 -10.82
N PRO A 25 -8.60 -8.34 -11.37
CA PRO A 25 -7.91 -9.34 -10.58
C PRO A 25 -7.15 -8.73 -9.41
N VAL A 26 -7.25 -9.35 -8.24
CA VAL A 26 -6.53 -8.94 -7.04
C VAL A 26 -5.33 -9.85 -6.83
N PHE A 27 -4.15 -9.27 -6.80
CA PHE A 27 -2.95 -9.96 -6.37
C PHE A 27 -2.70 -9.70 -4.90
N LYS A 28 -2.70 -10.76 -4.11
CA LYS A 28 -2.39 -10.72 -2.69
C LYS A 28 -1.15 -11.55 -2.43
N PHE A 29 -0.05 -10.89 -2.09
CA PHE A 29 1.15 -11.62 -1.72
C PHE A 29 0.93 -12.37 -0.40
N PRO A 30 1.24 -13.67 -0.31
CA PRO A 30 1.03 -14.49 0.90
C PRO A 30 2.10 -14.17 1.96
N PHE A 31 2.20 -12.89 2.30
CA PHE A 31 3.25 -12.37 3.17
C PHE A 31 3.23 -13.03 4.56
N ASN A 32 2.04 -13.21 5.13
CA ASN A 32 1.90 -13.82 6.44
C ASN A 32 2.31 -15.31 6.45
N GLU A 33 2.07 -16.02 5.35
CA GLU A 33 2.47 -17.44 5.23
C GLU A 33 3.97 -17.60 5.11
N VAL A 34 4.62 -16.73 4.34
CA VAL A 34 6.08 -16.70 4.21
C VAL A 34 6.72 -16.24 5.52
N PHE A 35 6.12 -15.20 6.14
CA PHE A 35 6.60 -14.61 7.38
C PHE A 35 6.53 -15.56 8.56
N SER A 36 5.47 -16.37 8.67
CA SER A 36 5.33 -17.33 9.76
C SER A 36 6.44 -18.37 9.77
N LYS A 37 7.05 -18.63 8.62
CA LYS A 37 8.15 -19.59 8.47
C LYS A 37 9.52 -19.02 8.83
N TRP A 38 9.72 -17.72 8.58
CA TRP A 38 11.01 -17.08 8.86
C TRP A 38 11.02 -16.28 10.17
N ASN A 39 9.94 -15.62 10.51
CA ASN A 39 9.71 -14.83 11.72
C ASN A 39 10.93 -13.99 12.22
N PRO A 40 11.43 -13.02 11.43
CA PRO A 40 12.54 -12.17 11.86
C PRO A 40 12.15 -11.20 13.00
N GLY A 41 10.87 -11.19 13.40
CA GLY A 41 10.32 -10.24 14.36
C GLY A 41 9.78 -8.98 13.69
N ARG A 42 8.71 -8.42 14.28
CA ARG A 42 8.01 -7.26 13.69
C ARG A 42 8.84 -5.99 13.65
N GLU A 43 9.76 -5.83 14.61
CA GLU A 43 10.62 -4.66 14.73
C GLU A 43 11.96 -4.86 14.03
N SER A 44 12.16 -5.99 13.36
CA SER A 44 13.40 -6.29 12.66
C SER A 44 13.53 -5.50 11.36
N LYS A 45 14.73 -4.98 11.08
CA LYS A 45 15.10 -4.43 9.79
C LYS A 45 14.93 -5.44 8.65
N ASP A 46 15.13 -6.73 8.93
CA ASP A 46 14.96 -7.79 7.93
C ASP A 46 13.52 -7.85 7.42
N THR A 47 12.54 -7.53 8.26
CA THR A 47 11.14 -7.40 7.86
C THR A 47 10.93 -6.30 6.82
N HIS A 48 11.62 -5.17 6.98
CA HIS A 48 11.58 -4.09 6.00
C HIS A 48 12.24 -4.51 4.69
N TRP A 49 13.44 -5.08 4.73
CA TRP A 49 14.15 -5.54 3.54
C TRP A 49 13.42 -6.64 2.77
N MET A 50 12.76 -7.55 3.47
CA MET A 50 11.90 -8.54 2.83
C MET A 50 10.71 -7.88 2.11
N GLY A 51 10.13 -6.85 2.72
CA GLY A 51 9.07 -6.06 2.09
C GLY A 51 9.55 -5.40 0.79
N LEU A 52 10.72 -4.75 0.79
CA LEU A 52 11.30 -4.16 -0.40
C LEU A 52 11.62 -5.21 -1.47
N GLY A 53 12.21 -6.34 -1.08
CA GLY A 53 12.48 -7.44 -2.02
C GLY A 53 11.21 -7.97 -2.68
N LYS A 54 10.13 -8.10 -1.92
CA LYS A 54 8.80 -8.45 -2.45
C LYS A 54 8.32 -7.42 -3.50
N GLU A 55 8.47 -6.13 -3.21
CA GLU A 55 8.05 -5.07 -4.13
C GLU A 55 8.86 -5.11 -5.44
N ILE A 56 10.17 -5.26 -5.36
CA ILE A 56 11.03 -5.42 -6.55
C ILE A 56 10.56 -6.60 -7.38
N MET A 57 10.36 -7.77 -6.76
CA MET A 57 9.90 -8.96 -7.47
C MET A 57 8.52 -8.76 -8.11
N LEU A 58 7.59 -8.11 -7.42
CA LEU A 58 6.25 -7.83 -7.93
C LEU A 58 6.33 -6.95 -9.19
N HIS A 59 7.07 -5.86 -9.11
CA HIS A 59 7.20 -4.92 -10.21
C HIS A 59 7.93 -5.55 -11.42
N GLU A 60 8.99 -6.30 -11.17
CA GLU A 60 9.71 -7.02 -12.22
C GLU A 60 8.83 -8.08 -12.90
N LEU A 61 8.12 -8.90 -12.12
CA LEU A 61 7.19 -9.89 -12.67
C LEU A 61 6.07 -9.22 -13.47
N TYR A 62 5.51 -8.12 -12.97
CA TYR A 62 4.50 -7.36 -13.68
C TYR A 62 5.06 -6.80 -15.00
N ASN A 63 6.27 -6.23 -14.98
CA ASN A 63 6.91 -5.64 -16.13
C ASN A 63 7.33 -6.68 -17.19
N GLN A 64 7.68 -7.89 -16.80
CA GLN A 64 8.12 -8.96 -17.70
C GLN A 64 6.97 -9.81 -18.24
N SER A 65 5.81 -9.81 -17.57
CA SER A 65 4.70 -10.68 -17.92
C SER A 65 3.76 -10.05 -18.95
N GLN A 66 2.96 -10.91 -19.61
CA GLN A 66 1.81 -10.49 -20.41
C GLN A 66 0.72 -9.78 -19.58
N LEU A 67 0.85 -9.78 -18.24
CA LEU A 67 -0.02 -9.07 -17.32
C LEU A 67 0.00 -7.54 -17.52
N LYS A 68 0.98 -7.00 -18.25
CA LYS A 68 0.96 -5.58 -18.67
C LYS A 68 -0.27 -5.19 -19.50
N GLU A 69 -0.93 -6.15 -20.10
CA GLU A 69 -2.14 -5.92 -20.89
C GLU A 69 -3.39 -5.86 -19.99
N GLU A 70 -3.27 -6.24 -18.72
CA GLU A 70 -4.36 -6.22 -17.75
C GLU A 70 -4.08 -5.25 -16.62
N THR A 71 -5.13 -4.59 -16.12
CA THR A 71 -5.04 -3.83 -14.87
C THR A 71 -5.09 -4.80 -13.71
N LEU A 72 -4.09 -4.76 -12.84
CA LEU A 72 -3.99 -5.60 -11.66
C LEU A 72 -4.12 -4.75 -10.40
N ILE A 73 -4.88 -5.23 -9.42
CA ILE A 73 -4.95 -4.61 -8.09
C ILE A 73 -4.05 -5.37 -7.12
N VAL A 74 -3.26 -4.63 -6.35
CA VAL A 74 -2.40 -5.16 -5.28
C VAL A 74 -2.84 -4.59 -3.94
N ASP A 75 -3.09 -5.48 -2.97
CA ASP A 75 -3.40 -5.10 -1.59
C ASP A 75 -2.10 -4.85 -0.83
N ARG A 76 -1.77 -3.58 -0.66
CA ARG A 76 -0.56 -3.04 -0.04
C ARG A 76 0.72 -3.20 -0.87
N GLY A 77 1.50 -2.17 -0.90
CA GLY A 77 2.76 -2.09 -1.60
C GLY A 77 3.81 -1.29 -0.85
N ILE A 78 4.65 -0.60 -1.60
CA ILE A 78 5.83 0.08 -1.08
C ILE A 78 5.50 1.18 -0.06
N LEU A 79 4.40 1.92 -0.22
CA LEU A 79 3.99 2.92 0.77
C LEU A 79 3.71 2.28 2.13
N THR A 80 2.94 1.20 2.15
CA THR A 80 2.69 0.45 3.40
C THR A 80 4.00 -0.04 4.00
N ASN A 81 4.94 -0.56 3.20
CA ASN A 81 6.22 -1.04 3.71
C ASN A 81 7.07 0.09 4.31
N SER A 82 7.13 1.24 3.65
CA SER A 82 7.85 2.43 4.12
C SER A 82 7.22 3.00 5.40
N VAL A 83 5.90 3.18 5.43
CA VAL A 83 5.16 3.64 6.62
C VAL A 83 5.43 2.71 7.80
N TRP A 84 5.26 1.40 7.62
CA TRP A 84 5.46 0.44 8.70
C TRP A 84 6.94 0.29 9.09
N GLY A 85 7.86 0.51 8.16
CA GLY A 85 9.29 0.58 8.44
C GLY A 85 9.62 1.64 9.49
N VAL A 86 9.12 2.85 9.28
CA VAL A 86 9.30 3.99 10.21
C VAL A 86 8.45 3.82 11.46
N PHE A 87 7.17 3.52 11.31
CA PHE A 87 6.22 3.39 12.41
C PHE A 87 6.62 2.34 13.43
N GLN A 88 7.16 1.23 13.00
CA GLN A 88 7.67 0.15 13.86
C GLN A 88 9.16 0.33 14.23
N LYS A 89 9.74 1.49 13.92
CA LYS A 89 11.15 1.82 14.21
C LYS A 89 12.16 0.82 13.61
N ARG A 90 11.80 0.17 12.51
CA ARG A 90 12.69 -0.76 11.78
C ARG A 90 13.79 -0.02 11.06
N ILE A 91 13.45 1.14 10.51
CA ILE A 91 14.34 2.05 9.79
C ILE A 91 14.05 3.50 10.19
N PRO A 92 15.03 4.41 10.05
CA PRO A 92 14.78 5.84 10.20
C PRO A 92 13.95 6.38 9.02
N LEU A 93 13.35 7.56 9.22
CA LEU A 93 12.53 8.24 8.21
C LEU A 93 13.31 8.51 6.92
N GLU A 94 14.55 8.98 7.06
CA GLU A 94 15.45 9.30 5.94
C GLU A 94 15.68 8.06 5.06
N GLN A 95 15.85 6.89 5.65
CA GLN A 95 16.01 5.65 4.89
C GLN A 95 14.76 5.30 4.11
N ALA A 96 13.56 5.50 4.68
CA ALA A 96 12.31 5.25 3.97
C ALA A 96 12.12 6.19 2.78
N ILE A 97 12.53 7.44 2.92
CA ILE A 97 12.55 8.45 1.85
C ILE A 97 13.51 8.02 0.74
N ASP A 98 14.75 7.66 1.10
CA ASP A 98 15.76 7.21 0.16
C ASP A 98 15.32 5.96 -0.62
N ASP A 99 14.67 5.02 0.05
CA ASP A 99 14.16 3.81 -0.59
C ASP A 99 13.07 4.14 -1.64
N LEU A 100 12.14 5.06 -1.33
CA LEU A 100 11.11 5.50 -2.28
C LEU A 100 11.72 6.24 -3.48
N ILE A 101 12.71 7.10 -3.25
CA ILE A 101 13.43 7.81 -4.32
C ILE A 101 14.12 6.79 -5.25
N LYS A 102 14.83 5.81 -4.68
CA LYS A 102 15.50 4.76 -5.46
C LYS A 102 14.53 3.92 -6.28
N PHE A 103 13.40 3.54 -5.73
CA PHE A 103 12.36 2.82 -6.49
C PHE A 103 11.84 3.64 -7.67
N SER A 104 11.68 4.96 -7.48
CA SER A 104 11.33 5.90 -8.54
C SER A 104 12.42 5.96 -9.62
N GLU A 105 13.68 6.17 -9.22
CA GLU A 105 14.83 6.27 -10.13
C GLU A 105 15.10 4.99 -10.93
N MET A 106 14.77 3.83 -10.35
CA MET A 106 14.85 2.53 -11.03
C MET A 106 13.71 2.30 -12.03
N GLY A 107 12.75 3.23 -12.15
CA GLY A 107 11.57 3.08 -13.02
C GLY A 107 10.59 1.99 -12.58
N LEU A 108 10.71 1.49 -11.35
CA LEU A 108 9.82 0.44 -10.84
C LEU A 108 8.38 0.95 -10.64
N LEU A 109 8.21 2.25 -10.49
CA LEU A 109 6.92 2.88 -10.20
C LEU A 109 6.26 3.54 -11.42
N ASP A 110 6.82 3.43 -12.62
CA ASP A 110 6.40 4.20 -13.81
C ASP A 110 4.96 3.92 -14.25
N ASN A 111 4.48 2.70 -14.07
CA ASN A 111 3.12 2.29 -14.47
C ASN A 111 2.22 2.02 -13.25
N VAL A 112 2.51 2.65 -12.13
CA VAL A 112 1.79 2.44 -10.88
C VAL A 112 0.81 3.58 -10.61
N ILE A 113 -0.41 3.22 -10.20
CA ILE A 113 -1.35 4.14 -9.56
C ILE A 113 -1.44 3.74 -8.08
N PHE A 114 -1.03 4.65 -7.21
CA PHE A 114 -1.22 4.49 -5.78
C PHE A 114 -2.62 4.96 -5.39
N LEU A 115 -3.48 4.03 -5.04
CA LEU A 115 -4.82 4.32 -4.55
C LEU A 115 -4.80 4.35 -3.02
N ARG A 116 -4.68 5.54 -2.45
CA ARG A 116 -4.68 5.73 -1.00
C ARG A 116 -6.11 5.82 -0.47
N ILE A 117 -6.50 4.85 0.35
CA ILE A 117 -7.80 4.83 1.00
C ILE A 117 -7.73 5.60 2.32
N GLU A 118 -8.53 6.66 2.42
CA GLU A 118 -8.73 7.40 3.66
C GLU A 118 -10.11 7.06 4.23
N GLY A 119 -10.14 6.31 5.31
CA GLY A 119 -11.37 6.00 6.03
C GLY A 119 -11.50 6.82 7.30
N THR A 120 -12.70 7.34 7.54
CA THR A 120 -13.09 7.76 8.87
C THR A 120 -13.58 6.53 9.62
N TRP A 121 -12.80 6.08 10.58
CA TRP A 121 -13.22 5.00 11.45
C TRP A 121 -14.36 5.46 12.36
N ASN A 122 -15.46 4.73 12.39
CA ASN A 122 -16.47 4.89 13.43
C ASN A 122 -16.00 4.12 14.67
N GLU A 123 -15.87 4.79 15.81
CA GLU A 123 -15.36 4.28 17.10
C GLU A 123 -16.10 3.03 17.61
N SER A 124 -17.23 2.68 17.01
CA SER A 124 -18.08 1.56 17.42
C SER A 124 -17.64 0.16 16.98
N ARG A 125 -16.60 0.05 16.14
CA ARG A 125 -16.10 -1.27 15.72
C ARG A 125 -14.98 -1.73 16.64
N GLU A 126 -15.08 -2.97 17.09
CA GLU A 126 -14.25 -3.68 18.05
C GLU A 126 -12.78 -3.24 18.09
N LYS A 127 -12.29 -3.01 19.31
CA LYS A 127 -10.87 -2.76 19.59
C LYS A 127 -10.06 -3.89 18.98
N ASP A 128 -9.27 -3.56 17.99
CA ASP A 128 -8.35 -4.52 17.39
C ASP A 128 -7.32 -4.91 18.47
N ILE A 129 -7.07 -6.20 18.61
CA ILE A 129 -6.16 -6.78 19.61
C ILE A 129 -4.73 -6.19 19.52
N TRP A 130 -4.48 -5.49 18.42
CA TRP A 130 -3.19 -4.88 18.07
C TRP A 130 -3.03 -3.43 18.51
N ASP A 131 -4.10 -2.78 18.98
CA ASP A 131 -4.15 -1.33 19.12
C ASP A 131 -4.36 -0.92 20.57
N GLY A 132 -3.27 -0.66 21.23
CA GLY A 132 -3.29 0.05 22.50
C GLY A 132 -3.67 1.52 22.39
N ASP A 133 -3.59 2.16 21.19
CA ASP A 133 -3.66 3.62 21.09
C ASP A 133 -4.24 4.14 19.78
N ASP A 134 -5.33 4.91 19.85
CA ASP A 134 -5.82 5.73 18.72
C ASP A 134 -4.83 6.81 18.30
N VAL A 135 -3.94 7.24 19.20
CA VAL A 135 -2.85 8.18 18.95
C VAL A 135 -1.91 7.64 17.85
N ARG A 136 -1.59 6.36 17.88
CA ARG A 136 -0.70 5.75 16.90
C ARG A 136 -1.30 5.64 15.49
N ILE A 137 -2.63 5.62 15.35
CA ILE A 137 -3.28 5.68 14.03
C ILE A 137 -3.07 7.04 13.38
N GLY A 138 -3.06 8.12 14.18
CA GLY A 138 -2.74 9.46 13.71
C GLY A 138 -1.32 9.57 13.14
N GLU A 139 -0.33 9.00 13.83
CA GLU A 139 1.05 8.94 13.34
C GLU A 139 1.16 8.15 12.02
N GLU A 140 0.52 7.00 11.94
CA GLU A 140 0.49 6.19 10.72
C GLU A 140 -0.13 6.96 9.55
N ARG A 141 -1.26 7.63 9.76
CA ARG A 141 -1.92 8.47 8.74
C ARG A 141 -1.02 9.61 8.28
N HIS A 142 -0.32 10.24 9.21
CA HIS A 142 0.62 11.32 8.90
C HIS A 142 1.74 10.82 7.97
N LEU A 143 2.34 9.67 8.28
CA LEU A 143 3.36 9.04 7.43
C LEU A 143 2.82 8.68 6.04
N PHE A 144 1.60 8.13 5.95
CA PHE A 144 0.96 7.87 4.64
C PHE A 144 0.79 9.16 3.84
N THR A 145 0.42 10.27 4.48
CA THR A 145 0.28 11.56 3.82
C THR A 145 1.63 12.08 3.34
N GLN A 146 2.65 12.05 4.18
CA GLN A 146 3.99 12.51 3.87
C GLN A 146 4.61 11.74 2.68
N PHE A 147 4.56 10.40 2.71
CA PHE A 147 5.12 9.59 1.62
C PHE A 147 4.28 9.66 0.34
N SER A 148 2.96 9.84 0.45
CA SER A 148 2.11 10.08 -0.72
C SER A 148 2.47 11.39 -1.40
N SER A 149 2.71 12.47 -0.64
CA SER A 149 3.17 13.75 -1.18
C SER A 149 4.53 13.62 -1.85
N LEU A 150 5.47 12.91 -1.22
CA LEU A 150 6.77 12.63 -1.83
C LEU A 150 6.64 11.93 -3.19
N LEU A 151 5.80 10.90 -3.29
CA LEU A 151 5.57 10.22 -4.57
C LEU A 151 4.95 11.13 -5.63
N GLN A 152 4.03 12.04 -5.24
CA GLN A 152 3.49 13.04 -6.14
C GLN A 152 4.57 14.02 -6.62
N ASP A 153 5.44 14.48 -5.72
CA ASP A 153 6.56 15.37 -6.05
C ASP A 153 7.58 14.69 -7.00
N LEU A 154 7.72 13.37 -6.90
CA LEU A 154 8.52 12.55 -7.81
C LEU A 154 7.82 12.26 -9.15
N GLY A 155 6.60 12.77 -9.35
CA GLY A 155 5.84 12.63 -10.59
C GLY A 155 4.96 11.38 -10.66
N HIS A 156 4.84 10.60 -9.58
CA HIS A 156 3.99 9.41 -9.56
C HIS A 156 2.54 9.73 -9.28
N LYS A 157 1.67 8.87 -9.79
CA LYS A 157 0.24 9.02 -9.64
C LYS A 157 -0.27 8.50 -8.32
N VAL A 158 -0.63 9.42 -7.43
CA VAL A 158 -1.28 9.11 -6.17
C VAL A 158 -2.69 9.67 -6.17
N VAL A 159 -3.67 8.80 -5.99
CA VAL A 159 -5.08 9.16 -5.93
C VAL A 159 -5.61 8.85 -4.55
N VAL A 160 -6.23 9.83 -3.91
CA VAL A 160 -6.82 9.68 -2.59
C VAL A 160 -8.31 9.40 -2.74
N TYR A 161 -8.77 8.30 -2.16
CA TYR A 161 -10.17 7.93 -2.13
C TYR A 161 -10.70 8.01 -0.69
N PRO A 162 -11.63 8.93 -0.43
CA PRO A 162 -12.32 8.99 0.86
C PRO A 162 -13.26 7.79 0.96
N ASN A 163 -12.96 6.88 1.88
CA ASN A 163 -13.75 5.68 2.05
C ASN A 163 -15.03 5.96 2.84
N HIS A 164 -16.15 5.92 2.16
CA HIS A 164 -17.49 5.98 2.75
C HIS A 164 -18.10 4.59 3.03
N PHE A 165 -17.28 3.52 2.96
CA PHE A 165 -17.70 2.13 3.14
C PHE A 165 -18.78 1.65 2.15
N ASP A 166 -18.88 2.30 0.99
CA ASP A 166 -19.75 1.91 -0.10
C ASP A 166 -18.95 1.26 -1.24
N GLY A 167 -19.12 -0.06 -1.38
CA GLY A 167 -18.41 -0.84 -2.40
C GLY A 167 -18.75 -0.44 -3.84
N GLU A 168 -19.97 0.00 -4.10
CA GLU A 168 -20.39 0.44 -5.44
C GLU A 168 -19.72 1.75 -5.85
N SER A 169 -19.57 2.68 -4.92
CA SER A 169 -18.85 3.93 -5.15
C SER A 169 -17.37 3.67 -5.46
N LEU A 170 -16.76 2.71 -4.77
CA LEU A 170 -15.37 2.31 -5.06
C LEU A 170 -15.25 1.67 -6.44
N LYS A 171 -16.15 0.77 -6.82
CA LYS A 171 -16.16 0.15 -8.16
C LYS A 171 -16.20 1.21 -9.26
N ARG A 172 -17.13 2.15 -9.15
CA ARG A 172 -17.25 3.27 -10.10
C ARG A 172 -15.96 4.07 -10.16
N PHE A 173 -15.40 4.36 -8.99
CA PHE A 173 -14.15 5.11 -8.90
C PHE A 173 -12.98 4.37 -9.54
N ILE A 174 -12.78 3.07 -9.25
CA ILE A 174 -11.74 2.25 -9.86
C ILE A 174 -11.87 2.20 -11.38
N LEU A 175 -13.09 2.12 -11.91
CA LEU A 175 -13.34 2.19 -13.35
C LEU A 175 -12.88 3.52 -13.97
N THR A 176 -12.97 4.63 -13.24
CA THR A 176 -12.47 5.92 -13.72
C THR A 176 -10.95 5.98 -13.80
N LEU A 177 -10.24 5.22 -12.95
CA LEU A 177 -8.78 5.17 -12.96
C LEU A 177 -8.20 4.57 -14.25
N LYS A 178 -8.99 3.76 -14.96
CA LYS A 178 -8.60 3.16 -16.23
C LYS A 178 -8.37 4.20 -17.35
N ASN A 179 -9.03 5.34 -17.25
CA ASN A 179 -9.03 6.39 -18.29
C ASN A 179 -8.06 7.55 -17.96
N ILE A 180 -7.29 7.38 -16.93
CA ILE A 180 -6.33 8.37 -16.46
C ILE A 180 -4.90 7.86 -16.75
#